data_eb9ac850f3acc9228fcd96719126cb04
#
_entry.id   eb9ac850f3acc9228fcd96719126cb04
#
_cell.length_a   1.000
_cell.length_b   1.000
_cell.length_c   1.000
_cell.angle_alpha   90.00
_cell.angle_beta   90.00
_cell.angle_gamma   90.00
#
_symmetry.space_group_name_H-M   'P 1'
#
loop_
_entity.id
_entity.type
_entity.pdbx_description
1 polymer ?
#
loop_
_entity_poly.entity_id
_entity_poly.type
_entity_poly.pdbx_seq_one_letter_code
_entity_poly.pdbx_strand_id
1 'polypeptide(L)'
;MATNNKTGLFVGKNKGHTVTLPAKQAWKTRPVTKKGKLSKRCKAVREVVHEIAGFSPLEKKMLELIRTGVAAKEKKAVKTARAKLGTHRRAQLKRNALVTFVQMSKRK
;
A
#
# COMPACT_ATOMS: atom_id res chain seq x y z
N MET A 1 34.37 -1.88 -8.14
CA MET A 1 33.70 -0.57 -8.19
C MET A 1 32.77 -0.51 -9.38
N ALA A 2 31.51 -0.09 -9.19
CA ALA A 2 30.59 0.04 -10.31
C ALA A 2 30.83 1.36 -11.03
N THR A 3 30.96 1.31 -12.36
CA THR A 3 31.02 2.51 -13.21
C THR A 3 29.60 2.84 -13.68
N ASN A 4 29.31 4.13 -13.90
CA ASN A 4 28.09 4.51 -14.60
C ASN A 4 28.20 4.10 -16.09
N ASN A 5 27.06 3.89 -16.76
CA ASN A 5 27.02 3.52 -18.18
C ASN A 5 27.36 4.69 -19.13
N LYS A 6 28.11 5.67 -18.67
CA LYS A 6 28.55 6.82 -19.47
C LYS A 6 29.81 6.47 -20.24
N THR A 7 29.85 6.81 -21.53
CA THR A 7 30.93 6.43 -22.44
C THR A 7 32.07 7.45 -22.51
N GLY A 8 31.94 8.59 -21.86
CA GLY A 8 32.88 9.72 -22.01
C GLY A 8 32.72 10.53 -23.28
N LEU A 9 31.85 10.11 -24.18
CA LEU A 9 31.60 10.81 -25.46
C LEU A 9 30.61 11.96 -25.27
N PHE A 10 30.76 13.00 -26.10
CA PHE A 10 29.89 14.17 -26.06
C PHE A 10 28.50 13.92 -26.67
N VAL A 11 28.40 13.00 -27.63
CA VAL A 11 27.16 12.66 -28.34
C VAL A 11 26.85 11.18 -28.19
N GLY A 12 25.58 10.83 -28.19
CA GLY A 12 25.09 9.44 -28.09
C GLY A 12 24.19 9.16 -26.91
N LYS A 13 23.58 7.98 -26.90
CA LYS A 13 22.63 7.56 -25.86
C LYS A 13 23.24 7.56 -24.43
N ASN A 14 24.50 7.13 -24.35
CA ASN A 14 25.23 7.06 -23.07
C ASN A 14 26.28 8.18 -22.95
N LYS A 15 25.99 9.37 -23.49
CA LYS A 15 26.88 10.53 -23.41
C LYS A 15 27.16 10.97 -21.99
N GLY A 16 28.32 11.61 -21.80
CA GLY A 16 28.73 12.21 -20.54
C GLY A 16 29.95 11.53 -19.92
N HIS A 17 30.53 12.20 -18.91
CA HIS A 17 31.75 11.76 -18.25
C HIS A 17 31.57 10.43 -17.52
N THR A 18 32.57 9.55 -17.63
CA THR A 18 32.62 8.30 -16.87
C THR A 18 32.95 8.61 -15.41
N VAL A 19 32.09 8.21 -14.51
CA VAL A 19 32.28 8.42 -13.06
C VAL A 19 32.33 7.07 -12.36
N THR A 20 33.36 6.88 -11.53
CA THR A 20 33.43 5.74 -10.64
C THR A 20 32.51 5.96 -9.45
N LEU A 21 31.47 5.15 -9.33
CA LEU A 21 30.53 5.24 -8.22
C LEU A 21 31.13 4.57 -6.98
N PRO A 22 31.11 5.23 -5.82
CA PRO A 22 31.50 4.58 -4.58
C PRO A 22 30.57 3.41 -4.26
N ALA A 23 31.10 2.37 -3.66
CA ALA A 23 30.28 1.25 -3.17
C ALA A 23 29.18 1.77 -2.25
N LYS A 24 27.94 1.37 -2.49
CA LYS A 24 26.80 1.75 -1.64
C LYS A 24 27.02 1.15 -0.25
N GLN A 25 27.45 1.96 0.69
CA GLN A 25 27.56 1.55 2.08
C GLN A 25 26.17 1.51 2.70
N ALA A 26 25.82 0.39 3.34
CA ALA A 26 24.49 0.15 3.91
C ALA A 26 24.04 1.25 4.89
N TRP A 27 24.97 1.87 5.61
CA TRP A 27 24.70 2.97 6.54
C TRP A 27 24.46 4.34 5.87
N LYS A 28 24.94 4.53 4.63
CA LYS A 28 24.71 5.76 3.84
C LYS A 28 23.39 5.73 3.07
N THR A 29 22.75 4.57 2.94
CA THR A 29 21.43 4.50 2.30
C THR A 29 20.39 5.07 3.26
N ARG A 30 19.86 6.25 2.94
CA ARG A 30 18.69 6.78 3.66
C ARG A 30 17.61 5.71 3.68
N PRO A 31 16.89 5.51 4.80
CA PRO A 31 15.81 4.50 4.90
C PRO A 31 14.56 4.87 4.09
N VAL A 32 14.74 5.54 2.94
CA VAL A 32 13.66 5.93 2.01
C VAL A 32 12.94 4.69 1.48
N THR A 33 13.65 3.58 1.29
CA THR A 33 13.07 2.30 0.87
C THR A 33 12.13 1.69 1.93
N LYS A 34 12.30 2.08 3.20
CA LYS A 34 11.44 1.65 4.31
C LYS A 34 10.29 2.61 4.60
N LYS A 35 10.27 3.79 3.93
CA LYS A 35 9.21 4.77 4.11
C LYS A 35 7.86 4.17 3.72
N GLY A 36 6.89 4.25 4.61
CA GLY A 36 5.55 3.68 4.41
C GLY A 36 5.44 2.16 4.65
N LYS A 37 6.53 1.45 4.94
CA LYS A 37 6.49 0.04 5.33
C LYS A 37 6.29 -0.08 6.85
N LEU A 38 5.32 -0.87 7.25
CA LEU A 38 5.08 -1.15 8.66
C LEU A 38 6.18 -2.09 9.19
N SER A 39 6.73 -1.76 10.38
CA SER A 39 7.58 -2.69 11.11
C SER A 39 6.77 -3.89 11.61
N LYS A 40 7.44 -5.03 11.85
CA LYS A 40 6.79 -6.23 12.40
C LYS A 40 6.06 -5.93 13.71
N ARG A 41 6.70 -5.16 14.61
CA ARG A 41 6.10 -4.74 15.89
C ARG A 41 4.82 -3.91 15.68
N CYS A 42 4.86 -2.90 14.83
CA CYS A 42 3.69 -2.05 14.57
C CYS A 42 2.54 -2.85 13.92
N LYS A 43 2.87 -3.85 13.09
CA LYS A 43 1.87 -4.74 12.50
C LYS A 43 1.17 -5.56 13.60
N ALA A 44 1.92 -6.23 14.46
CA ALA A 44 1.36 -7.00 15.56
C ALA A 44 0.49 -6.15 16.49
N VAL A 45 0.96 -4.97 16.89
CA VAL A 45 0.16 -4.04 17.72
C VAL A 45 -1.16 -3.67 17.03
N ARG A 46 -1.16 -3.40 15.73
CA ARG A 46 -2.39 -3.07 15.00
C ARG A 46 -3.34 -4.26 14.88
N GLU A 47 -2.83 -5.47 14.76
CA GLU A 47 -3.63 -6.69 14.73
C GLU A 47 -4.37 -6.88 16.07
N VAL A 48 -3.67 -6.76 17.19
CA VAL A 48 -4.28 -6.83 18.54
C VAL A 48 -5.32 -5.72 18.74
N VAL A 49 -5.00 -4.48 18.37
CA VAL A 49 -5.96 -3.37 18.45
C VAL A 49 -7.21 -3.66 17.62
N HIS A 50 -7.04 -4.19 16.41
CA HIS A 50 -8.18 -4.52 15.53
C HIS A 50 -9.03 -5.66 16.12
N GLU A 51 -8.42 -6.65 16.75
CA GLU A 51 -9.10 -7.78 17.38
C GLU A 51 -9.98 -7.31 18.55
N ILE A 52 -9.47 -6.43 19.39
CA ILE A 52 -10.20 -5.92 20.57
C ILE A 52 -11.24 -4.87 20.18
N ALA A 53 -10.87 -3.87 19.37
CA ALA A 53 -11.75 -2.75 19.01
C ALA A 53 -12.76 -3.10 17.90
N GLY A 54 -12.47 -4.12 17.09
CA GLY A 54 -13.32 -4.53 15.96
C GLY A 54 -13.35 -3.52 14.82
N PHE A 55 -14.48 -3.47 14.13
CA PHE A 55 -14.67 -2.61 12.94
C PHE A 55 -15.12 -1.20 13.31
N SER A 56 -14.55 -0.22 12.63
CA SER A 56 -14.99 1.18 12.72
C SER A 56 -16.41 1.36 12.16
N PRO A 57 -17.12 2.47 12.49
CA PRO A 57 -18.46 2.73 11.95
C PRO A 57 -18.52 2.73 10.43
N LEU A 58 -17.48 3.28 9.76
CA LEU A 58 -17.36 3.23 8.30
C LEU A 58 -17.25 1.80 7.79
N GLU A 59 -16.41 0.98 8.43
CA GLU A 59 -16.22 -0.42 8.05
C GLU A 59 -17.48 -1.25 8.26
N LYS A 60 -18.20 -1.04 9.37
CA LYS A 60 -19.49 -1.69 9.63
C LYS A 60 -20.49 -1.39 8.53
N LYS A 61 -20.65 -0.12 8.15
CA LYS A 61 -21.52 0.28 7.04
C LYS A 61 -21.10 -0.30 5.70
N MET A 62 -19.81 -0.35 5.41
CA MET A 62 -19.30 -1.00 4.20
C MET A 62 -19.55 -2.51 4.19
N LEU A 63 -19.33 -3.19 5.32
CA LEU A 63 -19.59 -4.62 5.47
C LEU A 63 -21.06 -4.96 5.23
N GLU A 64 -21.98 -4.17 5.76
CA GLU A 64 -23.41 -4.33 5.51
C GLU A 64 -23.73 -4.27 4.02
N LEU A 65 -23.19 -3.28 3.29
CA LEU A 65 -23.40 -3.13 1.85
C LEU A 65 -22.74 -4.25 1.04
N ILE A 66 -21.57 -4.74 1.45
CA ILE A 66 -20.83 -5.82 0.77
C ILE A 66 -21.54 -7.17 0.97
N ARG A 67 -22.04 -7.45 2.17
CA ARG A 67 -22.74 -8.70 2.49
C ARG A 67 -23.96 -8.96 1.62
N THR A 68 -24.59 -7.91 1.10
CA THR A 68 -25.76 -8.06 0.20
C THR A 68 -25.41 -8.68 -1.15
N GLY A 69 -24.14 -8.67 -1.57
CA GLY A 69 -23.68 -9.20 -2.86
C GLY A 69 -24.15 -8.45 -4.11
N VAL A 70 -24.88 -7.35 -3.95
CA VAL A 70 -25.42 -6.56 -5.07
C VAL A 70 -24.36 -5.57 -5.54
N ALA A 71 -23.98 -5.64 -6.81
CA ALA A 71 -22.95 -4.79 -7.40
C ALA A 71 -23.21 -3.28 -7.22
N ALA A 72 -24.48 -2.84 -7.30
CA ALA A 72 -24.86 -1.46 -7.07
C ALA A 72 -24.57 -1.01 -5.62
N LYS A 73 -24.83 -1.87 -4.64
CA LYS A 73 -24.53 -1.61 -3.22
C LYS A 73 -23.03 -1.61 -2.93
N GLU A 74 -22.26 -2.47 -3.60
CA GLU A 74 -20.79 -2.44 -3.52
C GLU A 74 -20.22 -1.14 -4.07
N LYS A 75 -20.70 -0.66 -5.22
CA LYS A 75 -20.34 0.65 -5.77
C LYS A 75 -20.66 1.79 -4.78
N LYS A 76 -21.82 1.72 -4.12
CA LYS A 76 -22.21 2.69 -3.07
C LYS A 76 -21.25 2.63 -1.88
N ALA A 77 -20.81 1.44 -1.44
CA ALA A 77 -19.83 1.28 -0.38
C ALA A 77 -18.50 1.96 -0.74
N VAL A 78 -18.00 1.76 -1.96
CA VAL A 78 -16.76 2.42 -2.43
C VAL A 78 -16.94 3.94 -2.51
N LYS A 79 -18.09 4.44 -2.99
CA LYS A 79 -18.40 5.87 -3.04
C LYS A 79 -18.39 6.50 -1.63
N THR A 80 -19.03 5.85 -0.67
CA THR A 80 -19.04 6.29 0.74
C THR A 80 -17.65 6.29 1.34
N ALA A 81 -16.87 5.23 1.09
CA ALA A 81 -15.48 5.13 1.55
C ALA A 81 -14.58 6.22 0.94
N ARG A 82 -14.75 6.51 -0.35
CA ARG A 82 -13.99 7.58 -1.03
C ARG A 82 -14.23 8.94 -0.40
N ALA A 83 -15.47 9.27 -0.07
CA ALA A 83 -15.82 10.53 0.60
C ALA A 83 -15.17 10.68 1.98
N LYS A 84 -15.04 9.57 2.73
CA LYS A 84 -14.44 9.58 4.08
C LYS A 84 -12.92 9.42 4.09
N LEU A 85 -12.35 8.65 3.17
CA LEU A 85 -10.91 8.35 3.11
C LEU A 85 -10.13 9.29 2.17
N GLY A 86 -10.81 10.13 1.40
CA GLY A 86 -10.25 11.15 0.53
C GLY A 86 -9.83 10.67 -0.86
N THR A 87 -9.36 9.42 -1.04
CA THR A 87 -8.91 8.92 -2.35
C THR A 87 -9.61 7.63 -2.76
N HIS A 88 -9.83 7.47 -4.07
CA HIS A 88 -10.43 6.26 -4.63
C HIS A 88 -9.58 5.00 -4.36
N ARG A 89 -8.25 5.12 -4.46
CA ARG A 89 -7.34 4.01 -4.17
C ARG A 89 -7.47 3.50 -2.73
N ARG A 90 -7.55 4.41 -1.74
CA ARG A 90 -7.76 4.03 -0.34
C ARG A 90 -9.10 3.35 -0.13
N ALA A 91 -10.15 3.83 -0.79
CA ALA A 91 -11.48 3.22 -0.74
C ALA A 91 -11.48 1.81 -1.32
N GLN A 92 -10.81 1.59 -2.46
CA GLN A 92 -10.69 0.26 -3.06
C GLN A 92 -9.89 -0.71 -2.18
N LEU A 93 -8.76 -0.28 -1.63
CA LEU A 93 -7.96 -1.12 -0.71
C LEU A 93 -8.81 -1.54 0.51
N LYS A 94 -9.57 -0.61 1.08
CA LYS A 94 -10.45 -0.90 2.20
C LYS A 94 -11.59 -1.87 1.79
N ARG A 95 -12.22 -1.65 0.65
CA ARG A 95 -13.24 -2.56 0.11
C ARG A 95 -12.67 -3.98 -0.07
N ASN A 96 -11.52 -4.12 -0.71
CA ASN A 96 -10.90 -5.42 -0.96
C ASN A 96 -10.59 -6.17 0.36
N ALA A 97 -10.05 -5.49 1.36
CA ALA A 97 -9.81 -6.07 2.69
C ALA A 97 -11.11 -6.59 3.33
N LEU A 98 -12.21 -5.83 3.23
CA LEU A 98 -13.50 -6.23 3.77
C LEU A 98 -14.15 -7.38 2.99
N VAL A 99 -14.00 -7.43 1.66
CA VAL A 99 -14.46 -8.55 0.83
C VAL A 99 -13.72 -9.83 1.21
N THR A 100 -12.41 -9.77 1.36
CA THR A 100 -11.61 -10.92 1.82
C THR A 100 -12.08 -11.42 3.19
N PHE A 101 -12.34 -10.51 4.12
CA PHE A 101 -12.88 -10.84 5.45
C PHE A 101 -14.24 -11.56 5.34
N VAL A 102 -15.17 -11.05 4.53
CA VAL A 102 -16.49 -11.69 4.32
C VAL A 102 -16.35 -13.07 3.70
N GLN A 103 -15.43 -13.25 2.75
CA GLN A 103 -15.16 -14.55 2.12
C GLN A 103 -14.60 -15.57 3.11
N MET A 104 -13.65 -15.15 3.95
CA MET A 104 -13.09 -16.01 5.01
C MET A 104 -14.15 -16.40 6.06
N SER A 105 -15.01 -15.45 6.40
CA SER A 105 -16.11 -15.68 7.36
C SER A 105 -17.17 -16.66 6.84
N LYS A 106 -17.37 -16.75 5.52
CA LYS A 106 -18.30 -17.71 4.90
C LYS A 106 -17.72 -19.13 4.78
N ARG A 107 -16.39 -19.29 4.89
CA ARG A 107 -15.72 -20.59 4.79
C ARG A 107 -15.63 -21.35 6.12
N LYS A 108 -15.95 -20.67 7.21
CA LYS A 108 -16.09 -21.28 8.55
C LYS A 108 -17.51 -21.74 8.78
#